data_9992fa148ed91c894cf09bae7dee0468
#
_entry.id   9992fa148ed91c894cf09bae7dee0468
#
_cell.length_a   1.000
_cell.length_b   1.000
_cell.length_c   1.000
_cell.angle_alpha   90.00
_cell.angle_beta   90.00
_cell.angle_gamma   90.00
#
_symmetry.space_group_name_H-M   'P 1'
#
loop_
_entity.id
_entity.type
_entity.pdbx_description
1 polymer ?
#
loop_
_entity_poly.entity_id
_entity_poly.type
_entity_poly.pdbx_seq_one_letter_code
_entity_poly.pdbx_strand_id
1 'polypeptide(L)'
;MCQSIGVTRLVLASTSPARLALLRAGGIDPITISPGVDEDSLTAEALADGRIQNTADMVQLLARAKAEAVIHHPDAQNALIIGCDSSLEFNGEALGKPHQAEIARQRWLAMRGKSGALYSGHWVIDNRSPESPLTQVAVG
;
A
#
# COMPACT_ATOMS: atom_id res chain seq x y z
N MET A 1 27.78 25.46 13.70
CA MET A 1 26.83 25.15 12.63
C MET A 1 25.84 24.12 13.14
N CYS A 2 24.65 24.54 13.46
CA CYS A 2 23.59 23.59 13.78
C CYS A 2 23.33 22.72 12.56
N GLN A 3 23.80 21.48 12.59
CA GLN A 3 23.18 20.49 11.75
C GLN A 3 21.74 20.40 12.22
N SER A 4 20.83 20.96 11.44
CA SER A 4 19.44 20.58 11.60
C SER A 4 19.42 19.06 11.51
N ILE A 5 19.12 18.41 12.60
CA ILE A 5 18.69 17.03 12.55
C ILE A 5 17.42 17.09 11.71
N GLY A 6 17.60 16.98 10.40
CA GLY A 6 16.51 17.09 9.45
C GLY A 6 15.50 16.01 9.81
N VAL A 7 14.27 16.44 10.08
CA VAL A 7 13.14 15.51 10.20
C VAL A 7 13.11 14.74 8.88
N THR A 8 13.25 13.43 8.93
CA THR A 8 13.13 12.58 7.76
C THR A 8 11.76 12.78 7.14
N ARG A 9 11.73 13.17 5.88
CA ARG A 9 10.48 13.32 5.14
C ARG A 9 9.94 11.94 4.83
N LEU A 10 8.66 11.74 5.10
CA LEU A 10 7.95 10.53 4.73
C LEU A 10 6.88 10.86 3.69
N VAL A 11 6.89 10.10 2.62
CA VAL A 11 5.86 10.14 1.57
C VAL A 11 5.00 8.90 1.69
N LEU A 12 3.70 9.09 1.82
CA LEU A 12 2.70 8.04 1.75
C LEU A 12 2.13 8.00 0.33
N ALA A 13 2.45 6.96 -0.42
CA ALA A 13 1.94 6.72 -1.77
C ALA A 13 0.54 6.08 -1.69
N SER A 14 -0.44 6.87 -1.26
CA SER A 14 -1.81 6.39 -1.02
C SER A 14 -2.80 7.54 -0.98
N THR A 15 -4.03 7.26 -1.36
CA THR A 15 -5.18 8.16 -1.18
C THR A 15 -6.05 7.77 0.02
N SER A 16 -5.64 6.78 0.81
CA SER A 16 -6.41 6.27 1.94
C SER A 16 -6.40 7.23 3.13
N PRO A 17 -7.55 7.80 3.53
CA PRO A 17 -7.63 8.63 4.73
C PRO A 17 -7.30 7.86 6.01
N ALA A 18 -7.63 6.58 6.06
CA ALA A 18 -7.37 5.72 7.22
C ALA A 18 -5.88 5.53 7.47
N ARG A 19 -5.10 5.30 6.42
CA ARG A 19 -3.64 5.17 6.53
C ARG A 19 -2.98 6.46 6.97
N LEU A 20 -3.43 7.59 6.43
CA LEU A 20 -2.98 8.91 6.83
C LEU A 20 -3.27 9.16 8.31
N ALA A 21 -4.47 8.84 8.76
CA ALA A 21 -4.88 8.98 10.17
C ALA A 21 -4.02 8.12 11.10
N LEU A 22 -3.69 6.89 10.70
CA LEU A 22 -2.82 6.00 11.48
C LEU A 22 -1.42 6.58 11.66
N LEU A 23 -0.82 7.12 10.61
CA LEU A 23 0.51 7.74 10.68
C LEU A 23 0.48 8.99 11.56
N ARG A 24 -0.53 9.82 11.41
CA ARG A 24 -0.72 11.03 12.26
C ARG A 24 -0.92 10.68 13.73
N ALA A 25 -1.68 9.62 14.01
CA ALA A 25 -1.84 9.13 15.38
C ALA A 25 -0.52 8.64 15.99
N GLY A 26 0.39 8.16 15.18
CA GLY A 26 1.75 7.79 15.59
C GLY A 26 2.74 8.95 15.65
N GLY A 27 2.29 10.20 15.45
CA GLY A 27 3.14 11.38 15.48
C GLY A 27 3.87 11.67 14.17
N ILE A 28 3.47 11.03 13.06
CA ILE A 28 4.08 11.23 11.75
C ILE A 28 3.08 11.98 10.86
N ASP A 29 3.51 13.09 10.29
CA ASP A 29 2.70 13.85 9.31
C ASP A 29 3.32 13.69 7.92
N PRO A 30 2.90 12.67 7.14
CA PRO A 30 3.48 12.40 5.85
C PRO A 30 2.98 13.36 4.77
N ILE A 31 3.77 13.47 3.71
CA ILE A 31 3.30 14.02 2.43
C ILE A 31 2.53 12.90 1.73
N THR A 32 1.31 13.16 1.29
CA THR A 32 0.52 12.18 0.54
C THR A 32 0.62 12.44 -0.95
N ILE A 33 0.88 11.40 -1.72
CA ILE A 33 0.91 11.45 -3.17
C ILE A 33 0.06 10.30 -3.71
N SER A 34 -0.89 10.63 -4.59
CA SER A 34 -1.67 9.60 -5.27
C SER A 34 -0.77 8.82 -6.24
N PRO A 35 -0.65 7.51 -6.09
CA PRO A 35 0.22 6.72 -6.95
C PRO A 35 -0.29 6.53 -8.38
N GLY A 36 -1.60 6.64 -8.61
CA GLY A 36 -2.17 6.52 -9.95
C GLY A 36 -1.99 5.14 -10.60
N VAL A 37 -1.85 4.08 -9.81
CA VAL A 37 -1.66 2.71 -10.30
C VAL A 37 -3.00 2.14 -10.75
N ASP A 38 -3.04 1.55 -11.95
CA ASP A 38 -4.15 0.72 -12.41
C ASP A 38 -4.05 -0.66 -11.74
N GLU A 39 -4.66 -0.78 -10.57
CA GLU A 39 -4.57 -1.98 -9.74
C GLU A 39 -5.20 -3.20 -10.41
N ASP A 40 -6.31 -3.02 -11.11
CA ASP A 40 -7.03 -4.13 -11.76
C ASP A 40 -6.20 -4.72 -12.90
N SER A 41 -5.66 -3.88 -13.77
CA SER A 41 -4.80 -4.33 -14.86
C SER A 41 -3.53 -5.00 -14.36
N LEU A 42 -2.87 -4.42 -13.37
CA LEU A 42 -1.66 -4.97 -12.79
C LEU A 42 -1.91 -6.31 -12.11
N THR A 43 -3.00 -6.44 -11.38
CA THR A 43 -3.40 -7.69 -10.72
C THR A 43 -3.71 -8.78 -11.74
N ALA A 44 -4.48 -8.46 -12.78
CA ALA A 44 -4.82 -9.40 -13.84
C ALA A 44 -3.57 -9.91 -14.58
N GLU A 45 -2.65 -9.02 -14.92
CA GLU A 45 -1.39 -9.37 -15.56
C GLU A 45 -0.53 -10.28 -14.68
N ALA A 46 -0.39 -9.92 -13.40
CA ALA A 46 0.43 -10.66 -12.46
C ALA A 46 -0.17 -12.03 -12.09
N LEU A 47 -1.50 -12.17 -12.12
CA LEU A 47 -2.16 -13.46 -11.99
C LEU A 47 -1.87 -14.34 -13.21
N ALA A 48 -1.95 -13.77 -14.41
CA ALA A 48 -1.72 -14.50 -15.66
C ALA A 48 -0.26 -15.00 -15.79
N ASP A 49 0.71 -14.22 -15.34
CA ASP A 49 2.14 -14.58 -15.43
C ASP A 49 2.69 -15.33 -14.22
N GLY A 50 1.88 -15.61 -13.20
CA GLY A 50 2.24 -16.40 -12.02
C GLY A 50 2.96 -15.63 -10.92
N ARG A 51 3.06 -14.30 -10.99
CA ARG A 51 3.63 -13.48 -9.91
C ARG A 51 2.74 -13.41 -8.66
N ILE A 52 1.43 -13.56 -8.83
CA ILE A 52 0.47 -13.64 -7.72
C ILE A 52 -0.05 -15.07 -7.62
N GLN A 53 0.23 -15.72 -6.51
CA GLN A 53 -0.26 -17.07 -6.20
C GLN A 53 -1.18 -17.10 -4.97
N ASN A 54 -1.15 -16.04 -4.17
CA ASN A 54 -1.96 -15.90 -2.96
C ASN A 54 -2.22 -14.42 -2.65
N THR A 55 -3.02 -14.17 -1.62
CA THR A 55 -3.36 -12.80 -1.20
C THR A 55 -2.14 -12.02 -0.71
N ALA A 56 -1.19 -12.68 -0.03
CA ALA A 56 0.04 -12.04 0.41
C ALA A 56 0.87 -11.51 -0.77
N ASP A 57 1.02 -12.31 -1.83
CA ASP A 57 1.73 -11.87 -3.05
C ASP A 57 1.04 -10.66 -3.68
N MET A 58 -0.28 -10.66 -3.72
CA MET A 58 -1.07 -9.58 -4.32
C MET A 58 -0.87 -8.25 -3.58
N VAL A 59 -1.04 -8.23 -2.26
CA VAL A 59 -0.90 -6.98 -1.49
C VAL A 59 0.53 -6.47 -1.50
N GLN A 60 1.51 -7.36 -1.53
CA GLN A 60 2.92 -7.04 -1.66
C GLN A 60 3.23 -6.37 -3.01
N LEU A 61 2.76 -6.96 -4.09
CA LEU A 61 2.97 -6.45 -5.45
C LEU A 61 2.33 -5.08 -5.64
N LEU A 62 1.11 -4.90 -5.13
CA LEU A 62 0.40 -3.62 -5.23
C LEU A 62 1.05 -2.55 -4.35
N ALA A 63 1.49 -2.89 -3.14
CA ALA A 63 2.23 -1.97 -2.28
C ALA A 63 3.51 -1.48 -2.96
N ARG A 64 4.26 -2.38 -3.58
CA ARG A 64 5.47 -2.06 -4.35
C ARG A 64 5.16 -1.13 -5.51
N ALA A 65 4.18 -1.46 -6.32
CA ALA A 65 3.80 -0.66 -7.48
C ALA A 65 3.42 0.77 -7.09
N LYS A 66 2.70 0.93 -5.98
CA LYS A 66 2.32 2.24 -5.46
C LYS A 66 3.53 3.06 -5.00
N ALA A 67 4.45 2.44 -4.28
CA ALA A 67 5.68 3.13 -3.85
C ALA A 67 6.56 3.52 -5.04
N GLU A 68 6.77 2.60 -5.98
CA GLU A 68 7.59 2.84 -7.17
C GLU A 68 6.99 3.90 -8.11
N ALA A 69 5.66 4.00 -8.16
CA ALA A 69 4.98 4.97 -9.02
C ALA A 69 5.27 6.42 -8.68
N VAL A 70 5.67 6.72 -7.45
CA VAL A 70 5.94 8.09 -6.98
C VAL A 70 7.42 8.42 -6.82
N ILE A 71 8.31 7.49 -7.13
CA ILE A 71 9.76 7.66 -6.95
C ILE A 71 10.32 8.93 -7.60
N HIS A 72 9.82 9.29 -8.77
CA HIS A 72 10.28 10.45 -9.54
C HIS A 72 9.46 11.72 -9.30
N HIS A 73 8.45 11.65 -8.43
CA HIS A 73 7.68 12.83 -8.08
C HIS A 73 8.56 13.83 -7.33
N PRO A 74 8.46 15.16 -7.62
CA PRO A 74 9.29 16.17 -6.97
C PRO A 74 9.24 16.14 -5.44
N ASP A 75 8.07 15.86 -4.86
CA ASP A 75 7.87 15.81 -3.41
C ASP A 75 8.39 14.52 -2.77
N ALA A 76 8.77 13.53 -3.57
CA ALA A 76 9.32 12.25 -3.09
C ALA A 76 10.85 12.24 -3.08
N GLN A 77 11.51 13.30 -3.50
CA GLN A 77 12.96 13.41 -3.49
C GLN A 77 13.46 13.63 -2.06
N ASN A 78 14.60 13.02 -1.72
CA ASN A 78 15.18 13.09 -0.39
C ASN A 78 14.18 12.69 0.72
N ALA A 79 13.45 11.62 0.50
CA ALA A 79 12.41 11.13 1.39
C ALA A 79 12.40 9.61 1.49
N LEU A 80 11.77 9.11 2.54
CA LEU A 80 11.32 7.72 2.61
C LEU A 80 9.92 7.63 1.97
N ILE A 81 9.72 6.63 1.14
CA ILE A 81 8.43 6.39 0.47
C ILE A 81 7.84 5.09 1.02
N ILE A 82 6.59 5.15 1.44
CA ILE A 82 5.85 3.94 1.83
C ILE A 82 4.66 3.74 0.92
N GLY A 83 4.61 2.56 0.29
CA GLY A 83 3.43 2.04 -0.38
C GLY A 83 2.75 1.00 0.51
N CYS A 84 1.45 0.92 0.41
CA CYS A 84 0.66 0.00 1.21
C CYS A 84 -0.55 -0.48 0.43
N ASP A 85 -0.86 -1.77 0.56
CA ASP A 85 -2.10 -2.34 0.07
C ASP A 85 -2.69 -3.29 1.11
N SER A 86 -4.01 -3.39 1.16
CA SER A 86 -4.71 -4.29 2.09
C SER A 86 -5.83 -5.01 1.38
N SER A 87 -5.97 -6.30 1.67
CA SER A 87 -7.06 -7.12 1.14
C SER A 87 -7.56 -8.11 2.18
N LEU A 88 -8.88 -8.21 2.25
CA LEU A 88 -9.53 -9.22 3.08
C LEU A 88 -9.63 -10.52 2.29
N GLU A 89 -9.11 -11.61 2.85
CA GLU A 89 -9.31 -12.96 2.33
C GLU A 89 -10.41 -13.66 3.11
N PHE A 90 -11.40 -14.16 2.38
CA PHE A 90 -12.49 -14.92 2.94
C PHE A 90 -12.78 -16.12 2.06
N ASN A 91 -12.85 -17.33 2.67
CA ASN A 91 -12.98 -18.59 1.93
C ASN A 91 -11.93 -18.81 0.85
N GLY A 92 -10.68 -18.38 1.10
CA GLY A 92 -9.58 -18.50 0.13
C GLY A 92 -9.61 -17.51 -1.02
N GLU A 93 -10.50 -16.53 -0.98
CA GLU A 93 -10.68 -15.53 -2.02
C GLU A 93 -10.39 -14.13 -1.49
N ALA A 94 -9.54 -13.38 -2.21
CA ALA A 94 -9.28 -11.99 -1.91
C ALA A 94 -10.45 -11.11 -2.33
N LEU A 95 -11.01 -10.36 -1.37
CA LEU A 95 -12.13 -9.47 -1.62
C LEU A 95 -11.63 -8.04 -1.80
N GLY A 96 -11.87 -7.47 -2.97
CA GLY A 96 -11.65 -6.06 -3.24
C GLY A 96 -12.73 -5.17 -2.61
N LYS A 97 -12.60 -3.86 -2.79
CA LYS A 97 -13.63 -2.90 -2.35
C LYS A 97 -14.96 -3.21 -3.04
N PRO A 98 -16.09 -3.22 -2.30
CA PRO A 98 -17.37 -3.60 -2.89
C PRO A 98 -17.93 -2.59 -3.89
N HIS A 99 -17.59 -1.30 -3.79
CA HIS A 99 -18.06 -0.19 -4.63
C HIS A 99 -19.57 0.03 -4.67
N GLN A 100 -20.36 -0.94 -4.23
CA GLN A 100 -21.83 -0.88 -4.16
C GLN A 100 -22.30 -1.35 -2.77
N ALA A 101 -23.28 -0.66 -2.22
CA ALA A 101 -23.82 -0.95 -0.90
C ALA A 101 -24.41 -2.38 -0.82
N GLU A 102 -25.08 -2.84 -1.88
CA GLU A 102 -25.66 -4.20 -1.90
C GLU A 102 -24.61 -5.28 -1.89
N ILE A 103 -23.50 -5.10 -2.61
CA ILE A 103 -22.37 -6.05 -2.59
C ILE A 103 -21.73 -6.08 -1.20
N ALA A 104 -21.55 -4.93 -0.57
CA ALA A 104 -21.04 -4.83 0.79
C ALA A 104 -21.95 -5.57 1.78
N ARG A 105 -23.26 -5.39 1.65
CA ARG A 105 -24.27 -6.06 2.48
C ARG A 105 -24.25 -7.59 2.31
N GLN A 106 -24.20 -8.07 1.06
CA GLN A 106 -24.13 -9.51 0.76
C GLN A 106 -22.85 -10.14 1.34
N ARG A 107 -21.69 -9.46 1.20
CA ARG A 107 -20.43 -9.93 1.78
C ARG A 107 -20.49 -9.96 3.30
N TRP A 108 -21.04 -8.92 3.91
CA TRP A 108 -21.23 -8.87 5.36
C TRP A 108 -22.08 -10.03 5.87
N LEU A 109 -23.20 -10.31 5.22
CA LEU A 109 -24.08 -11.42 5.56
C LEU A 109 -23.38 -12.77 5.40
N ALA A 110 -22.59 -12.94 4.34
CA ALA A 110 -21.81 -14.18 4.11
C ALA A 110 -20.72 -14.39 5.16
N MET A 111 -20.06 -13.33 5.61
CA MET A 111 -18.98 -13.38 6.59
C MET A 111 -19.47 -13.46 8.03
N ARG A 112 -20.71 -13.15 8.27
CA ARG A 112 -21.30 -13.05 9.61
C ARG A 112 -21.14 -14.36 10.39
N GLY A 113 -20.55 -14.28 11.58
CA GLY A 113 -20.28 -15.45 12.42
C GLY A 113 -19.12 -16.33 11.93
N LYS A 114 -18.35 -15.86 10.94
CA LYS A 114 -17.21 -16.56 10.37
C LYS A 114 -15.94 -15.72 10.50
N SER A 115 -14.80 -16.33 10.22
CA SER A 115 -13.49 -15.69 10.27
C SER A 115 -12.94 -15.45 8.86
N GLY A 116 -12.18 -14.39 8.71
CA GLY A 116 -11.39 -14.10 7.54
C GLY A 116 -10.00 -13.62 7.95
N ALA A 117 -9.12 -13.40 6.98
CA ALA A 117 -7.79 -12.87 7.21
C ALA A 117 -7.61 -11.54 6.45
N LEU A 118 -7.18 -10.51 7.17
CA LEU A 118 -6.80 -9.24 6.54
C LEU A 118 -5.30 -9.25 6.30
N TYR A 119 -4.90 -9.17 5.04
CA TYR A 119 -3.50 -9.03 4.64
C TYR A 119 -3.19 -7.57 4.36
N SER A 120 -2.04 -7.12 4.82
CA SER A 120 -1.51 -5.80 4.49
C SER A 120 -0.08 -5.93 4.00
N GLY A 121 0.18 -5.41 2.81
CA GLY A 121 1.51 -5.33 2.22
C GLY A 121 2.07 -3.92 2.41
N HIS A 122 3.35 -3.84 2.71
CA HIS A 122 4.07 -2.59 2.84
C HIS A 122 5.36 -2.66 2.02
N TRP A 123 5.66 -1.56 1.35
CA TRP A 123 6.90 -1.43 0.60
C TRP A 123 7.52 -0.08 0.90
N VAL A 124 8.72 -0.09 1.46
CA VAL A 124 9.44 1.12 1.83
C VAL A 124 10.63 1.29 0.90
N ILE A 125 10.74 2.48 0.31
CA ILE A 125 11.87 2.88 -0.51
C ILE A 125 12.58 4.02 0.20
N ASP A 126 13.88 3.86 0.43
CA ASP A 126 14.73 4.97 0.85
C ASP A 126 15.20 5.74 -0.38
N ASN A 127 14.52 6.85 -0.65
CA ASN A 127 14.79 7.70 -1.81
C ASN A 127 15.64 8.93 -1.44
N ARG A 128 16.37 8.84 -0.32
CA ARG A 128 17.29 9.90 0.12
C ARG A 128 18.58 9.92 -0.68
N SER A 129 18.89 8.81 -1.36
CA SER A 129 19.99 8.72 -2.31
C SER A 129 19.42 8.35 -3.68
N PRO A 130 19.17 9.32 -4.57
CA PRO A 130 18.48 9.07 -5.84
C PRO A 130 19.25 8.15 -6.80
N GLU A 131 20.57 7.99 -6.60
CA GLU A 131 21.40 7.12 -7.44
C GLU A 131 21.24 5.62 -7.12
N SER A 132 20.80 5.29 -5.91
CA SER A 132 20.68 3.90 -5.46
C SER A 132 19.62 3.76 -4.37
N PRO A 133 18.34 3.84 -4.71
CA PRO A 133 17.26 3.67 -3.74
C PRO A 133 17.31 2.30 -3.07
N LEU A 134 17.27 2.28 -1.74
CA LEU A 134 17.15 1.05 -0.96
C LEU A 134 15.69 0.70 -0.77
N THR A 135 15.38 -0.58 -0.88
CA THR A 135 14.02 -1.08 -0.72
C THR A 135 13.93 -2.02 0.46
N GLN A 136 12.93 -1.82 1.31
CA GLN A 136 12.59 -2.73 2.39
C GLN A 136 11.11 -3.10 2.28
N VAL A 137 10.81 -4.33 2.64
CA VAL A 137 9.52 -4.96 2.40
C VAL A 137 8.99 -5.60 3.66
N ALA A 138 7.70 -5.44 3.91
CA ALA A 138 7.00 -6.16 4.97
C ALA A 138 5.60 -6.57 4.50
N VAL A 139 5.18 -7.76 4.94
CA VAL A 139 3.81 -8.27 4.77
C VAL A 139 3.32 -8.76 6.14
N GLY A 140 2.12 -8.38 6.48
CA GLY A 140 1.48 -8.80 7.73
C GLY A 140 -0.01 -9.05 7.57
#